data_936fad94d116c0232f493e59bc3fb02c
#
_entry.id   936fad94d116c0232f493e59bc3fb02c
#
_cell.length_a   1.000
_cell.length_b   1.000
_cell.length_c   1.000
_cell.angle_alpha   90.00
_cell.angle_beta   90.00
_cell.angle_gamma   90.00
#
_symmetry.space_group_name_H-M   'P 1'
#
loop_
_entity.id
_entity.type
_entity.pdbx_description
1 polymer ?
#
loop_
_entity_poly.entity_id
_entity_poly.type
_entity_poly.pdbx_seq_one_letter_code
_entity_poly.pdbx_strand_id
1 'polypeptide(L)'
;MHVQDWLGKQRFRWIQLLCWIAFGTSLSFGTESARRAINNSKPNILVIMADDMGYGDPGFNGGKTIATPNLDRLAATGVNLTDFRSAPMCSPTRAGFLTGRWPLRFGMMRAVVPPWSRYGLPPEENTLPELLATAGYEQRGIVGKWHLGHARKELLPSAHGFTRFYGHYNGAIDYFTHQRDGELDWHHDQKSVREEG
;
A
#
# COMPACT_ATOMS: atom_id res chain seq x y z
N MET A 1 -31.84 -13.75 69.84
CA MET A 1 -31.15 -13.60 68.47
C MET A 1 -30.92 -15.05 68.02
N HIS A 2 -31.71 -15.53 67.08
CA HIS A 2 -31.78 -16.98 66.74
C HIS A 2 -30.70 -17.36 65.73
N VAL A 3 -29.99 -18.45 66.04
CA VAL A 3 -28.88 -19.03 65.19
C VAL A 3 -29.36 -19.47 63.79
N GLN A 4 -30.68 -19.66 63.65
CA GLN A 4 -31.26 -20.10 62.35
C GLN A 4 -31.24 -19.03 61.25
N ASP A 5 -31.25 -17.74 61.60
CA ASP A 5 -31.17 -16.63 60.57
C ASP A 5 -29.77 -16.44 59.95
N TRP A 6 -28.73 -16.91 60.62
CA TRP A 6 -27.36 -16.82 60.13
C TRP A 6 -27.04 -17.87 59.07
N LEU A 7 -27.60 -19.08 59.17
CA LEU A 7 -27.39 -20.18 58.24
C LEU A 7 -28.11 -19.99 56.90
N GLY A 8 -29.29 -19.33 56.91
CA GLY A 8 -30.02 -19.01 55.66
C GLY A 8 -29.32 -18.01 54.77
N LYS A 9 -28.66 -17.01 55.35
CA LYS A 9 -27.91 -15.98 54.61
C LYS A 9 -26.57 -16.48 54.00
N GLN A 10 -25.97 -17.49 54.61
CA GLN A 10 -24.73 -18.10 54.10
C GLN A 10 -24.99 -19.00 52.90
N ARG A 11 -26.08 -19.76 52.87
CA ARG A 11 -26.45 -20.66 51.77
C ARG A 11 -26.75 -19.89 50.46
N PHE A 12 -27.36 -18.72 50.56
CA PHE A 12 -27.66 -17.88 49.39
C PHE A 12 -26.41 -17.26 48.77
N ARG A 13 -25.41 -16.93 49.59
CA ARG A 13 -24.14 -16.36 49.07
C ARG A 13 -23.28 -17.38 48.30
N TRP A 14 -23.30 -18.66 48.75
CA TRP A 14 -22.53 -19.70 48.06
C TRP A 14 -23.19 -20.12 46.73
N ILE A 15 -24.50 -20.11 46.63
CA ILE A 15 -25.21 -20.41 45.37
C ILE A 15 -24.95 -19.30 44.31
N GLN A 16 -24.91 -18.04 44.72
CA GLN A 16 -24.57 -16.96 43.81
C GLN A 16 -23.10 -17.00 43.37
N LEU A 17 -22.15 -17.35 44.23
CA LEU A 17 -20.77 -17.52 43.86
C LEU A 17 -20.54 -18.68 42.86
N LEU A 18 -21.23 -19.80 43.06
CA LEU A 18 -21.15 -20.94 42.14
C LEU A 18 -21.78 -20.66 40.76
N CYS A 19 -22.84 -19.86 40.68
CA CYS A 19 -23.41 -19.41 39.42
C CYS A 19 -22.47 -18.47 38.66
N TRP A 20 -21.72 -17.59 39.36
CA TRP A 20 -20.74 -16.72 38.73
C TRP A 20 -19.50 -17.46 38.20
N ILE A 21 -19.07 -18.52 38.90
CA ILE A 21 -17.94 -19.35 38.44
C ILE A 21 -18.35 -20.22 37.24
N ALA A 22 -19.60 -20.73 37.21
CA ALA A 22 -20.10 -21.51 36.07
C ALA A 22 -20.36 -20.69 34.83
N PHE A 23 -20.67 -19.36 34.92
CA PHE A 23 -20.90 -18.48 33.80
C PHE A 23 -19.60 -17.85 33.28
N GLY A 24 -18.55 -17.76 34.11
CA GLY A 24 -17.26 -17.18 33.76
C GLY A 24 -16.35 -18.07 32.90
N THR A 25 -16.61 -19.37 32.86
CA THR A 25 -15.74 -20.33 32.15
C THR A 25 -16.22 -20.68 30.73
N SER A 26 -17.44 -20.27 30.33
CA SER A 26 -18.01 -20.66 29.04
C SER A 26 -17.75 -19.66 27.91
N LEU A 27 -17.14 -18.51 28.18
CA LEU A 27 -16.92 -17.45 27.19
C LEU A 27 -15.48 -17.35 26.65
N SER A 28 -14.54 -18.17 27.16
CA SER A 28 -13.14 -18.07 26.76
C SER A 28 -12.72 -19.04 25.65
N PHE A 29 -13.50 -20.03 25.30
CA PHE A 29 -13.11 -21.02 24.28
C PHE A 29 -13.46 -20.64 22.83
N GLY A 30 -14.34 -19.64 22.62
CA GLY A 30 -14.72 -19.21 21.28
C GLY A 30 -13.79 -18.21 20.62
N THR A 31 -13.05 -17.42 21.43
CA THR A 31 -12.24 -16.31 20.90
C THR A 31 -10.83 -16.73 20.47
N GLU A 32 -10.29 -17.78 21.07
CA GLU A 32 -8.93 -18.26 20.74
C GLU A 32 -8.93 -19.14 19.49
N SER A 33 -9.99 -19.93 19.29
CA SER A 33 -10.19 -20.72 18.06
C SER A 33 -10.50 -19.81 16.85
N ALA A 34 -11.28 -18.76 17.04
CA ALA A 34 -11.56 -17.78 15.99
C ALA A 34 -10.32 -16.90 15.64
N ARG A 35 -9.45 -16.61 16.61
CA ARG A 35 -8.17 -15.95 16.37
C ARG A 35 -7.15 -16.85 15.68
N ARG A 36 -7.18 -18.15 15.90
CA ARG A 36 -6.30 -19.13 15.23
C ARG A 36 -6.67 -19.39 13.77
N ALA A 37 -7.89 -19.11 13.37
CA ALA A 37 -8.36 -19.23 11.99
C ALA A 37 -8.09 -17.98 11.14
N ILE A 38 -7.46 -16.92 11.65
CA ILE A 38 -6.85 -15.90 10.83
C ILE A 38 -5.64 -16.57 10.19
N ASN A 39 -5.91 -17.08 9.01
CA ASN A 39 -4.99 -17.74 8.12
C ASN A 39 -3.63 -17.00 8.15
N ASN A 40 -2.56 -17.73 8.44
CA ASN A 40 -1.18 -17.23 8.48
C ASN A 40 -0.67 -16.80 7.07
N SER A 41 -1.56 -16.71 6.08
CA SER A 41 -1.26 -16.24 4.74
C SER A 41 -1.17 -14.71 4.74
N LYS A 42 -0.04 -14.19 4.33
CA LYS A 42 0.15 -12.75 4.11
C LYS A 42 -0.84 -12.27 3.04
N PRO A 43 -1.52 -11.13 3.25
CA PRO A 43 -2.42 -10.60 2.25
C PRO A 43 -1.65 -10.15 1.00
N ASN A 44 -2.24 -10.29 -0.17
CA ASN A 44 -1.72 -9.61 -1.36
C ASN A 44 -1.90 -8.10 -1.21
N ILE A 45 -0.92 -7.34 -1.68
CA ILE A 45 -0.92 -5.89 -1.63
C ILE A 45 -0.96 -5.37 -3.05
N LEU A 46 -2.03 -4.65 -3.40
CA LEU A 46 -2.17 -3.97 -4.68
C LEU A 46 -2.19 -2.46 -4.44
N VAL A 47 -1.23 -1.75 -5.02
CA VAL A 47 -1.18 -0.29 -5.02
C VAL A 47 -1.51 0.22 -6.41
N ILE A 48 -2.48 1.13 -6.51
CA ILE A 48 -2.83 1.83 -7.75
C ILE A 48 -2.55 3.31 -7.53
N MET A 49 -1.59 3.85 -8.29
CA MET A 49 -1.22 5.26 -8.24
C MET A 49 -1.67 5.92 -9.53
N ALA A 50 -2.69 6.79 -9.44
CA ALA A 50 -3.09 7.62 -10.57
C ALA A 50 -2.05 8.70 -10.83
N ASP A 51 -1.82 9.02 -12.11
CA ASP A 51 -0.94 10.09 -12.55
C ASP A 51 -1.78 11.23 -13.11
N ASP A 52 -1.58 12.43 -12.59
CA ASP A 52 -2.32 13.66 -12.94
C ASP A 52 -3.84 13.60 -12.72
N MET A 53 -4.31 12.80 -11.74
CA MET A 53 -5.71 12.81 -11.33
C MET A 53 -5.97 13.91 -10.29
N GLY A 54 -6.88 14.81 -10.58
CA GLY A 54 -7.30 15.86 -9.66
C GLY A 54 -8.16 15.33 -8.50
N TYR A 55 -8.12 16.02 -7.36
CA TYR A 55 -8.92 15.65 -6.18
C TYR A 55 -10.42 15.54 -6.47
N GLY A 56 -10.95 16.44 -7.31
CA GLY A 56 -12.36 16.49 -7.67
C GLY A 56 -12.75 15.65 -8.91
N ASP A 57 -11.84 14.87 -9.47
CA ASP A 57 -12.16 14.06 -10.66
C ASP A 57 -13.00 12.83 -10.33
N PRO A 58 -12.73 12.04 -9.28
CA PRO A 58 -13.52 10.86 -8.97
C PRO A 58 -14.88 11.23 -8.34
N GLY A 59 -15.88 10.40 -8.60
CA GLY A 59 -17.25 10.62 -8.14
C GLY A 59 -17.39 10.72 -6.64
N PHE A 60 -16.63 9.92 -5.85
CA PHE A 60 -16.66 9.96 -4.39
C PHE A 60 -16.12 11.28 -3.79
N ASN A 61 -15.42 12.10 -4.57
CA ASN A 61 -15.00 13.46 -4.21
C ASN A 61 -15.84 14.55 -4.92
N GLY A 62 -16.96 14.18 -5.53
CA GLY A 62 -17.89 15.10 -6.17
C GLY A 62 -17.67 15.29 -7.68
N GLY A 63 -16.80 14.54 -8.31
CA GLY A 63 -16.59 14.51 -9.76
C GLY A 63 -17.86 14.16 -10.52
N LYS A 64 -18.15 14.89 -11.60
CA LYS A 64 -19.37 14.69 -12.43
C LYS A 64 -19.05 14.45 -13.90
N THR A 65 -17.83 14.69 -14.31
CA THR A 65 -17.40 14.65 -15.71
C THR A 65 -17.07 13.23 -16.16
N ILE A 66 -16.42 12.46 -15.29
CA ILE A 66 -15.98 11.09 -15.56
C ILE A 66 -16.65 10.15 -14.55
N ALA A 67 -17.30 9.11 -15.03
CA ALA A 67 -17.88 8.09 -14.16
C ALA A 67 -16.76 7.19 -13.57
N THR A 68 -16.70 7.10 -12.25
CA THR A 68 -15.69 6.30 -11.53
C THR A 68 -16.32 5.26 -10.58
N PRO A 69 -17.27 4.41 -11.05
CA PRO A 69 -18.11 3.58 -10.17
C PRO A 69 -17.31 2.57 -9.35
N ASN A 70 -16.18 2.10 -9.84
CA ASN A 70 -15.31 1.17 -9.11
C ASN A 70 -14.50 1.86 -8.00
N LEU A 71 -14.00 3.07 -8.26
CA LEU A 71 -13.35 3.89 -7.24
C LEU A 71 -14.35 4.35 -6.18
N ASP A 72 -15.53 4.76 -6.58
CA ASP A 72 -16.61 5.17 -5.68
C ASP A 72 -17.03 4.02 -4.75
N ARG A 73 -17.14 2.80 -5.29
CA ARG A 73 -17.41 1.60 -4.50
C ARG A 73 -16.26 1.29 -3.54
N LEU A 74 -15.01 1.40 -3.99
CA LEU A 74 -13.85 1.20 -3.12
C LEU A 74 -13.83 2.21 -1.97
N ALA A 75 -14.08 3.48 -2.25
CA ALA A 75 -14.17 4.52 -1.24
C ALA A 75 -15.31 4.27 -0.23
N ALA A 76 -16.46 3.78 -0.70
CA ALA A 76 -17.63 3.49 0.14
C ALA A 76 -17.43 2.25 1.06
N THR A 77 -16.61 1.29 0.65
CA THR A 77 -16.40 0.03 1.37
C THR A 77 -15.07 -0.06 2.10
N GLY A 78 -14.15 0.85 1.80
CA GLY A 78 -12.82 0.92 2.38
C GLY A 78 -12.65 2.09 3.33
N VAL A 79 -11.41 2.54 3.48
CA VAL A 79 -11.05 3.73 4.26
C VAL A 79 -10.69 4.86 3.30
N ASN A 80 -11.39 5.97 3.39
CA ASN A 80 -11.06 7.20 2.64
C ASN A 80 -10.21 8.12 3.53
N LEU A 81 -8.97 8.38 3.11
CA LEU A 81 -8.05 9.28 3.80
C LEU A 81 -8.26 10.71 3.27
N THR A 82 -9.11 11.48 3.92
CA THR A 82 -9.56 12.81 3.47
C THR A 82 -8.48 13.89 3.47
N ASP A 83 -7.38 13.68 4.17
CA ASP A 83 -6.25 14.62 4.27
C ASP A 83 -4.91 13.99 3.86
N PHE A 84 -4.94 12.96 3.03
CA PHE A 84 -3.73 12.39 2.43
C PHE A 84 -3.26 13.27 1.27
N ARG A 85 -1.99 13.67 1.29
CA ARG A 85 -1.42 14.58 0.30
C ARG A 85 -0.20 13.96 -0.38
N SER A 86 -0.16 14.07 -1.70
CA SER A 86 1.03 13.78 -2.49
C SER A 86 1.92 15.03 -2.63
N ALA A 87 3.13 14.85 -3.14
CA ALA A 87 3.93 15.99 -3.62
C ALA A 87 3.31 16.56 -4.91
N PRO A 88 3.59 17.82 -5.27
CA PRO A 88 2.99 18.47 -6.45
C PRO A 88 3.55 17.98 -7.79
N MET A 89 4.38 16.97 -7.80
CA MET A 89 5.05 16.42 -8.99
C MET A 89 5.22 14.91 -8.89
N CYS A 90 5.30 14.24 -10.04
CA CYS A 90 5.31 12.77 -10.13
C CYS A 90 6.57 12.12 -9.49
N SER A 91 7.79 12.54 -9.83
CA SER A 91 9.01 11.92 -9.25
C SER A 91 9.07 12.07 -7.72
N PRO A 92 8.85 13.26 -7.12
CA PRO A 92 8.79 13.41 -5.68
C PRO A 92 7.71 12.55 -5.02
N THR A 93 6.51 12.49 -5.60
CA THR A 93 5.41 11.67 -5.06
C THR A 93 5.78 10.18 -5.05
N ARG A 94 6.33 9.68 -6.16
CA ARG A 94 6.76 8.27 -6.29
C ARG A 94 7.90 7.94 -5.34
N ALA A 95 8.90 8.82 -5.24
CA ALA A 95 10.01 8.66 -4.30
C ALA A 95 9.53 8.65 -2.85
N GLY A 96 8.68 9.60 -2.47
CA GLY A 96 8.10 9.68 -1.12
C GLY A 96 7.25 8.46 -0.78
N PHE A 97 6.41 8.00 -1.72
CA PHE A 97 5.60 6.80 -1.53
C PHE A 97 6.46 5.54 -1.33
N LEU A 98 7.46 5.33 -2.18
CA LEU A 98 8.30 4.14 -2.11
C LEU A 98 9.20 4.10 -0.88
N THR A 99 9.67 5.26 -0.39
CA THR A 99 10.59 5.32 0.75
C THR A 99 9.90 5.56 2.10
N GLY A 100 8.64 5.99 2.08
CA GLY A 100 7.95 6.46 3.29
C GLY A 100 8.61 7.70 3.93
N ARG A 101 9.50 8.40 3.20
CA ARG A 101 10.26 9.55 3.67
C ARG A 101 9.93 10.80 2.87
N TRP A 102 10.08 11.96 3.49
CA TRP A 102 9.90 13.24 2.81
C TRP A 102 10.98 13.42 1.72
N PRO A 103 10.62 13.56 0.43
CA PRO A 103 11.57 13.52 -0.69
C PRO A 103 12.65 14.59 -0.66
N LEU A 104 12.40 15.72 0.04
CA LEU A 104 13.40 16.76 0.24
C LEU A 104 14.64 16.26 1.00
N ARG A 105 14.47 15.28 1.89
CA ARG A 105 15.55 14.76 2.74
C ARG A 105 16.64 13.99 1.97
N PHE A 106 16.30 13.51 0.78
CA PHE A 106 17.22 12.74 -0.08
C PHE A 106 17.30 13.27 -1.51
N GLY A 107 16.98 14.55 -1.70
CA GLY A 107 17.20 15.26 -2.95
C GLY A 107 16.16 15.02 -4.05
N MET A 108 15.07 14.33 -3.78
CA MET A 108 14.04 14.00 -4.77
C MET A 108 12.86 14.98 -4.82
N MET A 109 12.96 16.15 -4.15
CA MET A 109 11.91 17.20 -4.16
C MET A 109 12.22 18.35 -5.11
N ARG A 110 13.37 18.34 -5.74
CA ARG A 110 13.88 19.48 -6.53
C ARG A 110 13.08 19.72 -7.81
N ALA A 111 12.82 18.64 -8.56
CA ALA A 111 12.04 18.61 -9.78
C ALA A 111 11.69 17.16 -10.14
N VAL A 112 10.96 16.94 -11.23
CA VAL A 112 10.86 15.62 -11.86
C VAL A 112 12.23 15.20 -12.40
N VAL A 113 12.46 13.90 -12.49
CA VAL A 113 13.68 13.35 -13.11
C VAL A 113 13.57 13.44 -14.63
N PRO A 114 14.29 14.33 -15.32
CA PRO A 114 14.19 14.44 -16.77
C PRO A 114 14.88 13.25 -17.47
N PRO A 115 14.53 12.96 -18.75
CA PRO A 115 15.09 11.82 -19.50
C PRO A 115 16.62 11.78 -19.56
N TRP A 116 17.26 12.94 -19.67
CA TRP A 116 18.72 13.07 -19.73
C TRP A 116 19.41 13.08 -18.37
N SER A 117 18.65 12.93 -17.28
CA SER A 117 19.19 13.02 -15.92
C SER A 117 20.10 11.85 -15.58
N ARG A 118 21.21 12.15 -14.90
CA ARG A 118 22.10 11.15 -14.30
C ARG A 118 21.78 10.84 -12.84
N TYR A 119 20.83 11.54 -12.22
CA TYR A 119 20.34 11.27 -10.86
C TYR A 119 18.98 10.57 -10.91
N GLY A 120 18.59 10.03 -9.77
CA GLY A 120 17.30 9.40 -9.56
C GLY A 120 17.12 9.07 -8.09
N LEU A 121 16.25 8.14 -7.78
CA LEU A 121 16.08 7.63 -6.41
C LEU A 121 17.40 7.07 -5.92
N PRO A 122 17.97 7.64 -4.81
CA PRO A 122 19.27 7.17 -4.32
C PRO A 122 19.22 5.70 -3.91
N PRO A 123 20.22 4.90 -4.31
CA PRO A 123 20.26 3.46 -3.94
C PRO A 123 20.35 3.20 -2.43
N GLU A 124 20.71 4.21 -1.64
CA GLU A 124 20.83 4.13 -0.18
C GLU A 124 19.47 4.20 0.53
N GLU A 125 18.43 4.62 -0.18
CA GLU A 125 17.08 4.71 0.37
C GLU A 125 16.42 3.32 0.40
N ASN A 126 15.95 2.93 1.59
CA ASN A 126 15.15 1.72 1.71
C ASN A 126 13.75 1.95 1.12
N THR A 127 13.33 1.06 0.26
CA THR A 127 12.04 1.17 -0.43
C THR A 127 11.01 0.17 0.11
N LEU A 128 9.73 0.45 -0.13
CA LEU A 128 8.64 -0.44 0.22
C LEU A 128 8.81 -1.87 -0.33
N PRO A 129 9.22 -2.11 -1.61
CA PRO A 129 9.48 -3.47 -2.09
C PRO A 129 10.61 -4.17 -1.34
N GLU A 130 11.68 -3.48 -0.95
CA GLU A 130 12.75 -4.06 -0.15
C GLU A 130 12.28 -4.46 1.24
N LEU A 131 11.48 -3.61 1.90
CA LEU A 131 10.86 -3.94 3.18
C LEU A 131 9.91 -5.13 3.04
N LEU A 132 9.12 -5.20 1.98
CA LEU A 132 8.25 -6.34 1.69
C LEU A 132 9.06 -7.63 1.45
N ALA A 133 10.26 -7.54 0.85
CA ALA A 133 11.16 -8.68 0.73
C ALA A 133 11.56 -9.23 2.11
N THR A 134 11.93 -8.37 3.06
CA THR A 134 12.27 -8.79 4.43
C THR A 134 11.06 -9.40 5.16
N ALA A 135 9.86 -8.98 4.82
CA ALA A 135 8.60 -9.56 5.30
C ALA A 135 8.24 -10.86 4.57
N GLY A 136 9.05 -11.33 3.61
CA GLY A 136 8.89 -12.59 2.89
C GLY A 136 7.86 -12.52 1.75
N TYR A 137 7.65 -11.35 1.14
CA TYR A 137 6.95 -11.23 -0.14
C TYR A 137 7.96 -11.47 -1.27
N GLU A 138 7.91 -12.63 -1.89
CA GLU A 138 8.85 -13.02 -2.95
C GLU A 138 8.57 -12.30 -4.27
N GLN A 139 7.28 -12.09 -4.60
CA GLN A 139 6.86 -11.44 -5.83
C GLN A 139 6.51 -9.98 -5.56
N ARG A 140 7.26 -9.07 -6.18
CA ARG A 140 7.10 -7.62 -6.04
C ARG A 140 7.19 -6.99 -7.42
N GLY A 141 6.04 -6.81 -8.05
CA GLY A 141 5.92 -6.26 -9.41
C GLY A 141 5.57 -4.78 -9.42
N ILE A 142 6.01 -4.09 -10.43
CA ILE A 142 5.54 -2.76 -10.81
C ILE A 142 5.17 -2.74 -12.28
N VAL A 143 4.02 -2.16 -12.61
CA VAL A 143 3.52 -1.99 -13.97
C VAL A 143 3.29 -0.51 -14.23
N GLY A 144 3.73 -0.02 -15.40
CA GLY A 144 3.58 1.36 -15.85
C GLY A 144 4.78 2.25 -15.57
N LYS A 145 4.55 3.47 -15.13
CA LYS A 145 5.55 4.53 -15.02
C LYS A 145 6.48 4.37 -13.81
N TRP A 146 7.80 4.37 -14.05
CA TRP A 146 8.82 4.44 -13.01
C TRP A 146 9.14 5.88 -12.58
N HIS A 147 9.71 6.67 -13.44
CA HIS A 147 10.07 8.08 -13.30
C HIS A 147 10.96 8.44 -12.10
N LEU A 148 11.85 7.54 -11.71
CA LEU A 148 12.78 7.73 -10.59
C LEU A 148 14.25 7.56 -11.00
N GLY A 149 14.55 7.68 -12.31
CA GLY A 149 15.89 7.57 -12.86
C GLY A 149 16.15 6.25 -13.60
N HIS A 150 17.00 6.32 -14.64
CA HIS A 150 17.32 5.17 -15.48
C HIS A 150 18.70 5.26 -16.16
N ALA A 151 19.47 6.31 -15.87
CA ALA A 151 20.79 6.50 -16.47
C ALA A 151 21.83 5.44 -16.03
N ARG A 152 21.56 4.73 -14.96
CA ARG A 152 22.43 3.69 -14.39
C ARG A 152 21.57 2.55 -13.83
N LYS A 153 22.11 1.33 -13.82
CA LYS A 153 21.38 0.13 -13.33
C LYS A 153 20.93 0.25 -11.89
N GLU A 154 21.68 0.98 -11.08
CA GLU A 154 21.36 1.22 -9.65
C GLU A 154 20.12 2.11 -9.44
N LEU A 155 19.64 2.76 -10.51
CA LEU A 155 18.43 3.60 -10.47
C LEU A 155 17.17 2.88 -11.01
N LEU A 156 17.33 1.66 -11.53
CA LEU A 156 16.22 0.91 -12.12
C LEU A 156 15.34 0.26 -11.04
N PRO A 157 14.07 -0.05 -11.35
CA PRO A 157 13.15 -0.71 -10.41
C PRO A 157 13.73 -1.96 -9.74
N SER A 158 14.50 -2.76 -10.48
CA SER A 158 15.14 -3.98 -9.97
C SER A 158 16.18 -3.72 -8.87
N ALA A 159 16.83 -2.56 -8.87
CA ALA A 159 17.76 -2.16 -7.82
C ALA A 159 17.06 -1.65 -6.56
N HIS A 160 15.76 -1.37 -6.64
CA HIS A 160 14.91 -0.89 -5.56
C HIS A 160 13.89 -1.96 -5.09
N GLY A 161 14.26 -3.23 -5.17
CA GLY A 161 13.53 -4.34 -4.58
C GLY A 161 12.40 -4.93 -5.42
N PHE A 162 12.09 -4.43 -6.60
CA PHE A 162 11.13 -5.04 -7.49
C PHE A 162 11.72 -6.27 -8.20
N THR A 163 10.96 -7.35 -8.25
CA THR A 163 11.34 -8.60 -8.92
C THR A 163 10.84 -8.66 -10.36
N ARG A 164 9.89 -7.80 -10.72
CA ARG A 164 9.32 -7.67 -12.06
C ARG A 164 9.03 -6.21 -12.36
N PHE A 165 9.32 -5.80 -13.58
CA PHE A 165 8.99 -4.48 -14.14
C PHE A 165 8.36 -4.65 -15.52
N TYR A 166 7.25 -3.97 -15.77
CA TYR A 166 6.65 -3.85 -17.09
C TYR A 166 6.14 -2.44 -17.30
N GLY A 167 6.75 -1.69 -18.21
CA GLY A 167 6.37 -0.29 -18.41
C GLY A 167 7.52 0.58 -18.93
N HIS A 168 7.52 1.87 -18.55
CA HIS A 168 8.45 2.87 -19.04
C HIS A 168 9.22 3.56 -17.91
N TYR A 169 10.48 3.92 -18.20
CA TYR A 169 11.35 4.58 -17.21
C TYR A 169 11.12 6.07 -17.12
N ASN A 170 10.74 6.71 -18.21
CA ASN A 170 10.53 8.17 -18.28
C ASN A 170 9.20 8.62 -17.70
N GLY A 171 9.03 9.94 -17.64
CA GLY A 171 7.84 10.58 -17.10
C GLY A 171 6.60 10.49 -17.97
N ALA A 172 6.79 10.37 -19.28
CA ALA A 172 5.74 10.20 -20.27
C ALA A 172 6.32 9.52 -21.50
N ILE A 173 5.47 8.82 -22.23
CA ILE A 173 5.75 8.21 -23.53
C ILE A 173 4.56 8.44 -24.46
N ASP A 174 4.75 8.24 -25.75
CA ASP A 174 3.64 8.08 -26.69
C ASP A 174 2.92 6.76 -26.41
N TYR A 175 1.60 6.79 -26.28
CA TYR A 175 0.79 5.62 -25.86
C TYR A 175 0.71 4.52 -26.92
N PHE A 176 0.97 4.83 -28.19
CA PHE A 176 0.87 3.87 -29.29
C PHE A 176 2.24 3.35 -29.71
N THR A 177 3.22 4.23 -29.82
CA THR A 177 4.57 3.85 -30.26
C THR A 177 5.50 3.50 -29.10
N HIS A 178 5.09 3.81 -27.87
CA HIS A 178 5.87 3.64 -26.64
C HIS A 178 7.24 4.35 -26.68
N GLN A 179 7.32 5.45 -27.43
CA GLN A 179 8.54 6.22 -27.59
C GLN A 179 8.53 7.48 -26.74
N ARG A 180 9.73 7.88 -26.32
CA ARG A 180 10.03 9.18 -25.73
C ARG A 180 11.18 9.83 -26.52
N ASP A 181 10.93 11.01 -27.06
CA ASP A 181 11.94 11.78 -27.83
C ASP A 181 12.57 10.97 -29.00
N GLY A 182 11.78 10.06 -29.60
CA GLY A 182 12.18 9.18 -30.71
C GLY A 182 12.82 7.86 -30.28
N GLU A 183 13.04 7.64 -29.00
CA GLU A 183 13.60 6.40 -28.47
C GLU A 183 12.52 5.53 -27.81
N LEU A 184 12.62 4.22 -28.01
CA LEU A 184 11.70 3.26 -27.40
C LEU A 184 11.94 3.17 -25.88
N ASP A 185 10.91 3.50 -25.09
CA ASP A 185 10.95 3.44 -23.63
C ASP A 185 9.83 2.51 -23.10
N TRP A 186 9.78 1.29 -23.60
CA TRP A 186 8.90 0.26 -23.08
C TRP A 186 9.72 -0.98 -22.75
N HIS A 187 9.58 -1.50 -21.55
CA HIS A 187 10.48 -2.48 -20.98
C HIS A 187 9.75 -3.63 -20.33
N HIS A 188 10.27 -4.81 -20.50
CA HIS A 188 9.99 -5.99 -19.67
C HIS A 188 11.26 -6.31 -18.88
N ASP A 189 11.22 -6.06 -17.59
CA ASP A 189 12.38 -5.99 -16.69
C ASP A 189 13.43 -4.98 -17.23
N GLN A 190 14.62 -5.41 -17.61
CA GLN A 190 15.66 -4.52 -18.15
C GLN A 190 15.76 -4.56 -19.68
N LYS A 191 14.88 -5.28 -20.36
CA LYS A 191 14.89 -5.39 -21.83
C LYS A 191 13.86 -4.47 -22.44
N SER A 192 14.28 -3.63 -23.37
CA SER A 192 13.34 -2.91 -24.22
C SER A 192 12.57 -3.90 -25.10
N VAL A 193 11.26 -3.73 -25.16
CA VAL A 193 10.36 -4.54 -25.96
C VAL A 193 9.52 -3.64 -26.86
N ARG A 194 9.31 -4.03 -28.11
CA ARG A 194 8.42 -3.33 -29.02
C ARG A 194 7.08 -4.04 -29.05
N GLU A 195 6.11 -3.36 -28.53
CA GLU A 195 4.72 -3.79 -28.55
C GLU A 195 3.87 -2.63 -29.07
N GLU A 196 2.81 -2.91 -29.77
CA GLU A 196 1.84 -1.93 -30.22
C GLU A 196 0.73 -1.80 -29.17
N GLY A 197 0.39 -0.57 -28.81
CA GLY A 197 -0.64 -0.23 -27.82
C GLY A 197 -2.06 -0.30 -28.39
#